data_013f66233b203ce13a228ad70c0c8099
#
_entry.id   013f66233b203ce13a228ad70c0c8099
#
_cell.length_a   1.000
_cell.length_b   1.000
_cell.length_c   1.000
_cell.angle_alpha   90.00
_cell.angle_beta   90.00
_cell.angle_gamma   90.00
#
_symmetry.space_group_name_H-M   'P 1'
#
loop_
_entity.id
_entity.type
_entity.pdbx_description
1 polymer ?
#
loop_
_entity_poly.entity_id
_entity_poly.type
_entity_poly.pdbx_seq_one_letter_code
_entity_poly.pdbx_strand_id
1 'polypeptide(L)'
;MAVPAARTPEKVAALGRLDPQGEVLSLAAPMSGMGGSPRLARLLVQEGSRVRSGQLLATFDNAPPLLAERRQLQARLANLQARLAIQQRDIERYRRLGRSGAIATADLDRRETELLSLEGELQEARAQLQKIEADLSLSELRAPIDGVVLRIRARVGERPGDQGVLELGASDRMEALIEVYESDIDQVRPGQLVTLTSENGGFGGELRGQVLRISPQVRQRTVLATDPTQDADARIVEVRVGLQPADADRVRSLSGLKVIARIGP
;
A
#
# COMPACT_ATOMS: atom_id res chain seq x y z
N MET A 1 -59.52 25.19 -13.50
CA MET A 1 -58.54 24.14 -13.11
C MET A 1 -57.15 24.69 -13.40
N ALA A 2 -56.37 25.09 -12.39
CA ALA A 2 -55.00 25.54 -12.53
C ALA A 2 -54.10 24.32 -12.70
N VAL A 3 -53.36 24.26 -13.81
CA VAL A 3 -52.30 23.25 -14.03
C VAL A 3 -51.20 23.53 -13.03
N PRO A 4 -50.80 22.56 -12.19
CA PRO A 4 -49.66 22.75 -11.28
C PRO A 4 -48.42 23.00 -12.13
N ALA A 5 -47.75 24.13 -11.90
CA ALA A 5 -46.47 24.46 -12.52
C ALA A 5 -45.51 23.31 -12.24
N ALA A 6 -44.94 22.74 -13.30
CA ALA A 6 -43.89 21.73 -13.18
C ALA A 6 -42.75 22.33 -12.33
N ARG A 7 -42.53 21.82 -11.14
CA ARG A 7 -41.38 22.18 -10.33
C ARG A 7 -40.12 21.83 -11.14
N THR A 8 -39.35 22.85 -11.49
CA THR A 8 -37.99 22.65 -12.00
C THR A 8 -37.26 21.76 -10.99
N PRO A 9 -36.62 20.65 -11.40
CA PRO A 9 -35.93 19.78 -10.47
C PRO A 9 -34.88 20.62 -9.75
N GLU A 10 -35.04 20.72 -8.44
CA GLU A 10 -34.16 21.48 -7.58
C GLU A 10 -32.80 20.74 -7.55
N LYS A 11 -31.69 21.44 -7.81
CA LYS A 11 -30.35 20.86 -7.75
C LYS A 11 -30.01 20.59 -6.30
N VAL A 12 -29.67 19.36 -5.97
CA VAL A 12 -29.17 19.01 -4.63
C VAL A 12 -27.81 19.67 -4.42
N ALA A 13 -27.70 20.52 -3.40
CA ALA A 13 -26.44 21.16 -2.99
C ALA A 13 -25.89 20.46 -1.75
N ALA A 14 -24.61 20.09 -1.78
CA ALA A 14 -23.97 19.38 -0.69
C ALA A 14 -22.52 19.85 -0.50
N LEU A 15 -22.03 19.79 0.74
CA LEU A 15 -20.62 20.02 1.03
C LEU A 15 -19.84 18.73 0.85
N GLY A 16 -18.56 18.88 0.55
CA GLY A 16 -17.66 17.75 0.41
C GLY A 16 -16.21 18.15 0.47
N ARG A 17 -15.36 17.19 0.18
CA ARG A 17 -13.91 17.38 0.07
C ARG A 17 -13.38 16.62 -1.13
N LEU A 18 -12.25 17.07 -1.65
CA LEU A 18 -11.51 16.35 -2.67
C LEU A 18 -10.65 15.27 -1.98
N ASP A 19 -10.77 14.04 -2.44
CA ASP A 19 -9.96 12.92 -1.98
C ASP A 19 -9.36 12.21 -3.20
N PRO A 20 -8.18 11.58 -3.08
CA PRO A 20 -7.68 10.69 -4.13
C PRO A 20 -8.60 9.49 -4.28
N GLN A 21 -8.66 8.91 -5.49
CA GLN A 21 -9.43 7.70 -5.73
C GLN A 21 -8.93 6.56 -4.83
N GLY A 22 -9.82 5.96 -4.07
CA GLY A 22 -9.47 5.02 -3.03
C GLY A 22 -9.18 5.71 -1.69
N GLU A 23 -8.78 4.94 -0.73
CA GLU A 23 -8.40 5.46 0.58
C GLU A 23 -6.94 5.93 0.56
N VAL A 24 -6.64 6.94 1.39
CA VAL A 24 -5.26 7.31 1.68
C VAL A 24 -4.60 6.16 2.42
N LEU A 25 -3.54 5.62 1.84
CA LEU A 25 -2.80 4.52 2.44
C LEU A 25 -1.75 5.06 3.41
N SER A 26 -1.88 4.72 4.68
CA SER A 26 -0.81 4.94 5.65
C SER A 26 0.20 3.78 5.56
N LEU A 27 1.39 4.08 5.07
CA LEU A 27 2.45 3.08 4.92
C LEU A 27 3.22 2.95 6.23
N ALA A 28 3.03 1.81 6.89
CA ALA A 28 3.68 1.50 8.16
C ALA A 28 5.12 1.03 7.95
N ALA A 29 5.95 1.18 8.98
CA ALA A 29 7.23 0.48 9.03
C ALA A 29 6.99 -1.01 9.26
N PRO A 30 7.82 -1.89 8.67
CA PRO A 30 7.74 -3.31 8.96
C PRO A 30 8.07 -3.56 10.44
N MET A 31 7.36 -4.51 11.03
CA MET A 31 7.68 -4.99 12.37
C MET A 31 8.66 -6.16 12.26
N SER A 32 9.87 -6.01 12.79
CA SER A 32 10.86 -7.07 12.81
C SER A 32 10.93 -7.72 14.20
N GLY A 33 10.40 -8.93 14.32
CA GLY A 33 10.52 -9.79 15.49
C GLY A 33 10.07 -9.13 16.81
N MET A 34 10.75 -9.45 17.93
CA MET A 34 10.45 -8.90 19.26
C MET A 34 11.05 -7.51 19.52
N GLY A 35 11.66 -6.85 18.54
CA GLY A 35 12.39 -5.59 18.71
C GLY A 35 11.63 -4.31 18.38
N GLY A 36 10.37 -4.38 17.95
CA GLY A 36 9.60 -3.21 17.53
C GLY A 36 9.98 -2.71 16.12
N SER A 37 9.49 -1.54 15.72
CA SER A 37 9.81 -0.92 14.42
C SER A 37 11.29 -0.53 14.34
N PRO A 38 11.98 -0.83 13.23
CA PRO A 38 13.34 -0.35 12.98
C PRO A 38 13.32 1.18 12.77
N ARG A 39 14.49 1.83 12.90
CA ARG A 39 14.62 3.27 12.63
C ARG A 39 14.66 3.52 11.13
N LEU A 40 14.08 4.63 10.72
CA LEU A 40 14.17 5.11 9.34
C LEU A 40 15.63 5.54 9.05
N ALA A 41 16.32 4.77 8.22
CA ALA A 41 17.72 5.04 7.86
C ALA A 41 17.81 6.06 6.72
N ARG A 42 16.94 5.95 5.71
CA ARG A 42 16.91 6.87 4.55
C ARG A 42 15.49 7.03 4.07
N LEU A 43 15.15 8.25 3.69
CA LEU A 43 13.90 8.59 3.01
C LEU A 43 14.26 9.13 1.62
N LEU A 44 13.68 8.54 0.58
CA LEU A 44 14.04 8.80 -0.82
C LEU A 44 13.00 9.66 -1.55
N VAL A 45 11.96 10.07 -0.86
CA VAL A 45 10.84 10.84 -1.42
C VAL A 45 10.53 12.04 -0.52
N GLN A 46 9.81 13.01 -1.07
CA GLN A 46 9.32 14.20 -0.38
C GLN A 46 7.79 14.27 -0.53
N GLU A 47 7.13 15.07 0.32
CA GLU A 47 5.72 15.39 0.15
C GLU A 47 5.48 16.00 -1.23
N GLY A 48 4.43 15.58 -1.92
CA GLY A 48 4.14 15.93 -3.30
C GLY A 48 4.87 15.10 -4.38
N SER A 49 5.81 14.21 -3.99
CA SER A 49 6.51 13.33 -4.96
C SER A 49 5.56 12.31 -5.57
N ARG A 50 5.61 12.17 -6.90
CA ARG A 50 4.96 11.06 -7.61
C ARG A 50 5.79 9.80 -7.48
N VAL A 51 5.13 8.69 -7.22
CA VAL A 51 5.74 7.37 -7.07
C VAL A 51 5.00 6.33 -7.89
N ARG A 52 5.74 5.30 -8.33
CA ARG A 52 5.17 4.14 -9.02
C ARG A 52 5.10 2.95 -8.09
N SER A 53 4.15 2.06 -8.35
CA SER A 53 4.07 0.77 -7.65
C SER A 53 5.42 0.04 -7.70
N GLY A 54 5.86 -0.50 -6.56
CA GLY A 54 7.16 -1.12 -6.38
C GLY A 54 8.34 -0.16 -6.15
N GLN A 55 8.17 1.15 -6.36
CA GLN A 55 9.24 2.13 -6.15
C GLN A 55 9.69 2.15 -4.68
N LEU A 56 11.00 2.16 -4.47
CA LEU A 56 11.61 2.29 -3.13
C LEU A 56 11.39 3.71 -2.59
N LEU A 57 10.75 3.80 -1.43
CA LEU A 57 10.42 5.07 -0.76
C LEU A 57 11.34 5.35 0.42
N ALA A 58 11.67 4.30 1.18
CA ALA A 58 12.50 4.42 2.37
C ALA A 58 13.26 3.12 2.65
N THR A 59 14.34 3.23 3.43
CA THR A 59 15.10 2.08 3.95
C THR A 59 15.26 2.21 5.46
N PHE A 60 15.39 1.05 6.14
CA PHE A 60 15.50 0.98 7.58
C PHE A 60 16.90 0.53 8.05
N ASP A 61 17.23 0.78 9.30
CA ASP A 61 18.56 0.54 9.90
C ASP A 61 18.85 -0.94 10.17
N ASN A 62 17.85 -1.83 10.02
CA ASN A 62 18.01 -3.28 10.11
C ASN A 62 18.59 -3.91 8.83
N ALA A 63 18.69 -3.21 7.71
CA ALA A 63 19.20 -3.74 6.45
C ALA A 63 20.70 -4.14 6.50
N PRO A 64 21.64 -3.33 7.05
CA PRO A 64 23.07 -3.67 7.03
C PRO A 64 23.43 -5.00 7.70
N PRO A 65 22.96 -5.32 8.92
CA PRO A 65 23.24 -6.62 9.55
C PRO A 65 22.65 -7.79 8.75
N LEU A 66 21.44 -7.66 8.23
CA LEU A 66 20.81 -8.69 7.39
C LEU A 66 21.56 -8.92 6.07
N LEU A 67 22.11 -7.87 5.47
CA LEU A 67 22.98 -7.98 4.29
C LEU A 67 24.28 -8.73 4.59
N ALA A 68 24.87 -8.52 5.77
CA ALA A 68 26.05 -9.25 6.19
C ALA A 68 25.75 -10.74 6.41
N GLU A 69 24.65 -11.05 7.09
CA GLU A 69 24.19 -12.41 7.33
C GLU A 69 23.85 -13.14 6.02
N ARG A 70 23.17 -12.47 5.08
CA ARG A 70 22.94 -13.04 3.74
C ARG A 70 24.23 -13.45 3.04
N ARG A 71 25.27 -12.58 3.06
CA ARG A 71 26.57 -12.90 2.45
C ARG A 71 27.22 -14.12 3.12
N GLN A 72 27.14 -14.22 4.44
CA GLN A 72 27.66 -15.37 5.19
C GLN A 72 26.95 -16.66 4.79
N LEU A 73 25.62 -16.65 4.72
CA LEU A 73 24.81 -17.80 4.30
C LEU A 73 25.09 -18.19 2.85
N GLN A 74 25.24 -17.21 1.95
CA GLN A 74 25.62 -17.48 0.55
C GLN A 74 26.99 -18.16 0.45
N ALA A 75 27.99 -17.73 1.23
CA ALA A 75 29.29 -18.37 1.27
C ALA A 75 29.20 -19.80 1.85
N ARG A 76 28.39 -20.01 2.90
CA ARG A 76 28.12 -21.34 3.47
C ARG A 76 27.49 -22.27 2.44
N LEU A 77 26.48 -21.79 1.72
CA LEU A 77 25.81 -22.55 0.65
C LEU A 77 26.77 -22.98 -0.46
N ALA A 78 27.61 -22.06 -0.95
CA ALA A 78 28.63 -22.36 -1.96
C ALA A 78 29.57 -23.47 -1.49
N ASN A 79 30.00 -23.41 -0.24
CA ASN A 79 30.87 -24.43 0.36
C ASN A 79 30.18 -25.80 0.47
N LEU A 80 28.93 -25.82 0.98
CA LEU A 80 28.15 -27.06 1.08
C LEU A 80 27.89 -27.68 -0.30
N GLN A 81 27.58 -26.87 -1.32
CA GLN A 81 27.39 -27.33 -2.69
C GLN A 81 28.70 -27.97 -3.26
N ALA A 82 29.82 -27.33 -3.04
CA ALA A 82 31.12 -27.89 -3.46
C ALA A 82 31.43 -29.21 -2.77
N ARG A 83 31.21 -29.31 -1.47
CA ARG A 83 31.37 -30.55 -0.69
C ARG A 83 30.44 -31.65 -1.19
N LEU A 84 29.18 -31.33 -1.42
CA LEU A 84 28.18 -32.25 -1.94
C LEU A 84 28.59 -32.83 -3.30
N ALA A 85 29.07 -31.97 -4.23
CA ALA A 85 29.53 -32.39 -5.55
C ALA A 85 30.76 -33.38 -5.48
N ILE A 86 31.64 -33.20 -4.49
CA ILE A 86 32.76 -34.11 -4.25
C ILE A 86 32.23 -35.44 -3.69
N GLN A 87 31.40 -35.39 -2.66
CA GLN A 87 30.85 -36.58 -2.00
C GLN A 87 30.00 -37.42 -2.97
N GLN A 88 29.20 -36.80 -3.83
CA GLN A 88 28.42 -37.53 -4.85
C GLN A 88 29.32 -38.28 -5.83
N ARG A 89 30.40 -37.68 -6.30
CA ARG A 89 31.39 -38.36 -7.17
C ARG A 89 32.08 -39.53 -6.46
N ASP A 90 32.38 -39.35 -5.18
CA ASP A 90 32.99 -40.42 -4.39
C ASP A 90 32.04 -41.58 -4.18
N ILE A 91 30.78 -41.33 -3.82
CA ILE A 91 29.77 -42.39 -3.67
C ILE A 91 29.56 -43.17 -4.96
N GLU A 92 29.52 -42.52 -6.12
CA GLU A 92 29.38 -43.21 -7.42
C GLU A 92 30.57 -44.17 -7.67
N ARG A 93 31.80 -43.77 -7.26
CA ARG A 93 32.96 -44.63 -7.34
C ARG A 93 32.82 -45.82 -6.40
N TYR A 94 32.43 -45.61 -5.13
CA TYR A 94 32.22 -46.67 -4.14
C TYR A 94 31.09 -47.61 -4.52
N ARG A 95 29.99 -47.12 -5.08
CA ARG A 95 28.92 -47.98 -5.61
C ARG A 95 29.39 -48.91 -6.72
N ARG A 96 30.29 -48.46 -7.59
CA ARG A 96 30.92 -49.32 -8.62
C ARG A 96 31.81 -50.40 -8.00
N LEU A 97 32.62 -50.07 -7.00
CA LEU A 97 33.45 -51.00 -6.29
C LEU A 97 32.67 -52.03 -5.46
N GLY A 98 31.53 -51.58 -4.87
CA GLY A 98 30.61 -52.47 -4.14
C GLY A 98 30.00 -53.54 -5.03
N ARG A 99 29.63 -53.20 -6.29
CA ARG A 99 29.12 -54.17 -7.27
C ARG A 99 30.14 -55.26 -7.65
N SER A 100 31.41 -54.95 -7.56
CA SER A 100 32.50 -55.93 -7.81
C SER A 100 32.91 -56.70 -6.57
N GLY A 101 32.29 -56.50 -5.40
CA GLY A 101 32.63 -57.14 -4.14
C GLY A 101 33.93 -56.58 -3.51
N ALA A 102 34.47 -55.47 -4.02
CA ALA A 102 35.77 -54.91 -3.58
C ALA A 102 35.72 -54.10 -2.29
N ILE A 103 34.51 -53.79 -1.77
CA ILE A 103 34.32 -53.07 -0.50
C ILE A 103 33.24 -53.69 0.36
N ALA A 104 33.30 -53.46 1.69
CA ALA A 104 32.23 -53.88 2.60
C ALA A 104 30.97 -53.03 2.45
N THR A 105 29.79 -53.65 2.53
CA THR A 105 28.49 -52.98 2.45
C THR A 105 28.34 -51.89 3.50
N ALA A 106 28.83 -52.14 4.73
CA ALA A 106 28.82 -51.18 5.82
C ALA A 106 29.59 -49.87 5.52
N ASP A 107 30.63 -49.93 4.68
CA ASP A 107 31.37 -48.73 4.27
C ASP A 107 30.59 -47.90 3.26
N LEU A 108 29.81 -48.55 2.37
CA LEU A 108 28.91 -47.87 1.46
C LEU A 108 27.76 -47.20 2.22
N ASP A 109 27.11 -47.93 3.13
CA ASP A 109 25.98 -47.43 3.93
C ASP A 109 26.39 -46.21 4.77
N ARG A 110 27.59 -46.22 5.35
CA ARG A 110 28.12 -45.06 6.09
C ARG A 110 28.26 -43.84 5.19
N ARG A 111 28.83 -43.99 4.00
CA ARG A 111 28.99 -42.87 3.04
C ARG A 111 27.71 -42.35 2.50
N GLU A 112 26.69 -43.19 2.31
CA GLU A 112 25.36 -42.79 1.93
C GLU A 112 24.68 -42.00 3.05
N THR A 113 24.88 -42.39 4.31
CA THR A 113 24.39 -41.61 5.46
C THR A 113 25.08 -40.26 5.57
N GLU A 114 26.42 -40.18 5.33
CA GLU A 114 27.13 -38.91 5.26
C GLU A 114 26.61 -37.98 4.15
N LEU A 115 26.28 -38.55 2.97
CA LEU A 115 25.68 -37.79 1.85
C LEU A 115 24.32 -37.21 2.25
N LEU A 116 23.43 -38.03 2.82
CA LEU A 116 22.11 -37.59 3.28
C LEU A 116 22.19 -36.49 4.33
N SER A 117 23.18 -36.63 5.26
CA SER A 117 23.44 -35.56 6.25
C SER A 117 23.86 -34.25 5.60
N LEU A 118 24.73 -34.29 4.59
CA LEU A 118 25.21 -33.11 3.88
C LEU A 118 24.08 -32.48 3.02
N GLU A 119 23.20 -33.28 2.42
CA GLU A 119 22.03 -32.83 1.72
C GLU A 119 21.06 -32.13 2.68
N GLY A 120 20.89 -32.66 3.91
CA GLY A 120 20.09 -32.02 4.96
C GLY A 120 20.64 -30.66 5.37
N GLU A 121 21.98 -30.57 5.60
CA GLU A 121 22.64 -29.28 5.92
C GLU A 121 22.43 -28.24 4.78
N LEU A 122 22.51 -28.69 3.53
CA LEU A 122 22.31 -27.81 2.38
C LEU A 122 20.87 -27.26 2.34
N GLN A 123 19.87 -28.10 2.59
CA GLN A 123 18.47 -27.67 2.64
C GLN A 123 18.21 -26.69 3.79
N GLU A 124 18.78 -26.95 4.97
CA GLU A 124 18.69 -26.04 6.11
C GLU A 124 19.29 -24.66 5.78
N ALA A 125 20.49 -24.63 5.20
CA ALA A 125 21.13 -23.37 4.81
C ALA A 125 20.34 -22.60 3.74
N ARG A 126 19.66 -23.30 2.81
CA ARG A 126 18.75 -22.70 1.85
C ARG A 126 17.55 -22.06 2.52
N ALA A 127 16.93 -22.77 3.47
CA ALA A 127 15.78 -22.24 4.22
C ALA A 127 16.16 -21.00 5.05
N GLN A 128 17.35 -21.01 5.65
CA GLN A 128 17.89 -19.86 6.38
C GLN A 128 18.11 -18.66 5.43
N LEU A 129 18.64 -18.88 4.22
CA LEU A 129 18.82 -17.81 3.24
C LEU A 129 17.47 -17.21 2.82
N GLN A 130 16.47 -18.04 2.54
CA GLN A 130 15.12 -17.57 2.20
C GLN A 130 14.51 -16.71 3.31
N LYS A 131 14.70 -17.09 4.58
CA LYS A 131 14.28 -16.30 5.73
C LYS A 131 14.92 -14.92 5.72
N ILE A 132 16.25 -14.84 5.57
CA ILE A 132 16.98 -13.56 5.56
C ILE A 132 16.57 -12.70 4.36
N GLU A 133 16.30 -13.29 3.20
CA GLU A 133 15.80 -12.55 2.03
C GLU A 133 14.39 -11.97 2.28
N ALA A 134 13.52 -12.70 2.97
CA ALA A 134 12.23 -12.18 3.41
C ALA A 134 12.40 -11.02 4.42
N ASP A 135 13.27 -11.19 5.42
CA ASP A 135 13.56 -10.14 6.41
C ASP A 135 14.18 -8.89 5.74
N LEU A 136 15.03 -9.05 4.72
CA LEU A 136 15.56 -7.96 3.92
C LEU A 136 14.48 -7.22 3.13
N SER A 137 13.51 -7.93 2.59
CA SER A 137 12.38 -7.27 1.89
C SER A 137 11.58 -6.37 2.82
N LEU A 138 11.52 -6.71 4.11
CA LEU A 138 10.92 -5.90 5.17
C LEU A 138 11.82 -4.73 5.61
N SER A 139 13.08 -4.65 5.17
CA SER A 139 13.97 -3.51 5.46
C SER A 139 13.77 -2.34 4.49
N GLU A 140 12.87 -2.48 3.54
CA GLU A 140 12.56 -1.50 2.52
C GLU A 140 11.06 -1.16 2.55
N LEU A 141 10.74 0.11 2.47
CA LEU A 141 9.38 0.57 2.26
C LEU A 141 9.19 0.88 0.78
N ARG A 142 8.29 0.15 0.13
CA ARG A 142 7.96 0.34 -1.29
C ARG A 142 6.53 0.80 -1.46
N ALA A 143 6.28 1.57 -2.53
CA ALA A 143 4.93 2.01 -2.88
C ALA A 143 4.09 0.81 -3.32
N PRO A 144 2.92 0.55 -2.70
CA PRO A 144 2.02 -0.54 -3.11
C PRO A 144 1.23 -0.20 -4.40
N ILE A 145 1.05 1.08 -4.69
CA ILE A 145 0.30 1.61 -5.83
C ILE A 145 1.04 2.79 -6.47
N ASP A 146 0.64 3.15 -7.69
CA ASP A 146 1.00 4.44 -8.28
C ASP A 146 0.27 5.56 -7.54
N GLY A 147 0.97 6.67 -7.27
CA GLY A 147 0.33 7.75 -6.53
C GLY A 147 1.25 8.92 -6.19
N VAL A 148 0.81 9.74 -5.24
CA VAL A 148 1.56 10.89 -4.72
C VAL A 148 1.71 10.75 -3.20
N VAL A 149 2.91 11.06 -2.70
CA VAL A 149 3.18 11.16 -1.27
C VAL A 149 2.44 12.39 -0.72
N LEU A 150 1.42 12.16 0.09
CA LEU A 150 0.58 13.23 0.66
C LEU A 150 1.21 13.84 1.90
N ARG A 151 1.78 12.99 2.76
CA ARG A 151 2.36 13.42 4.03
C ARG A 151 3.47 12.47 4.48
N ILE A 152 4.51 13.03 5.08
CA ILE A 152 5.59 12.29 5.74
C ILE A 152 5.37 12.36 7.25
N ARG A 153 5.27 11.22 7.92
CA ARG A 153 4.99 11.10 9.35
C ARG A 153 6.24 10.82 10.20
N ALA A 154 7.26 10.20 9.60
CA ALA A 154 8.51 9.87 10.30
C ALA A 154 9.72 10.46 9.56
N ARG A 155 10.70 10.94 10.32
CA ARG A 155 11.95 11.51 9.82
C ARG A 155 13.09 10.50 9.91
N VAL A 156 14.13 10.73 9.13
CA VAL A 156 15.37 9.95 9.20
C VAL A 156 15.93 9.96 10.63
N GLY A 157 16.25 8.79 11.16
CA GLY A 157 16.69 8.58 12.53
C GLY A 157 15.58 8.25 13.53
N GLU A 158 14.32 8.51 13.20
CA GLU A 158 13.17 8.21 14.07
C GLU A 158 12.70 6.75 13.90
N ARG A 159 12.02 6.25 14.93
CA ARG A 159 11.23 5.02 14.86
C ARG A 159 9.80 5.40 14.52
N PRO A 160 9.25 4.94 13.39
CA PRO A 160 7.86 5.21 13.06
C PRO A 160 6.91 4.66 14.13
N GLY A 161 5.94 5.49 14.52
CA GLY A 161 4.86 5.09 15.42
C GLY A 161 3.65 4.53 14.68
N ASP A 162 2.49 4.51 15.37
CA ASP A 162 1.23 3.95 14.87
C ASP A 162 0.70 4.63 13.60
N GLN A 163 1.12 5.87 13.35
CA GLN A 163 0.74 6.62 12.14
C GLN A 163 1.56 6.22 10.90
N GLY A 164 2.52 5.32 11.04
CA GLY A 164 3.37 4.85 9.94
C GLY A 164 4.48 5.84 9.56
N VAL A 165 5.03 5.64 8.36
CA VAL A 165 6.15 6.43 7.81
C VAL A 165 5.65 7.59 6.97
N LEU A 166 4.70 7.32 6.08
CA LEU A 166 4.12 8.31 5.16
C LEU A 166 2.72 7.90 4.70
N GLU A 167 2.01 8.88 4.17
CA GLU A 167 0.69 8.70 3.54
C GLU A 167 0.82 8.79 2.02
N LEU A 168 0.24 7.80 1.34
CA LEU A 168 0.21 7.70 -0.11
C LEU A 168 -1.23 7.75 -0.61
N GLY A 169 -1.51 8.59 -1.59
CA GLY A 169 -2.81 8.68 -2.27
C GLY A 169 -2.68 8.42 -3.76
N ALA A 170 -3.66 7.71 -4.34
CA ALA A 170 -3.75 7.51 -5.79
C ALA A 170 -4.26 8.78 -6.49
N SER A 171 -3.48 9.86 -6.45
CA SER A 171 -3.90 11.22 -6.86
C SER A 171 -3.99 11.44 -8.37
N ASP A 172 -3.64 10.46 -9.20
CA ASP A 172 -3.89 10.52 -10.65
C ASP A 172 -5.39 10.42 -10.99
N ARG A 173 -6.19 9.96 -10.01
CA ARG A 173 -7.66 9.93 -10.10
C ARG A 173 -8.22 10.55 -8.84
N MET A 174 -8.61 11.81 -8.96
CA MET A 174 -9.26 12.51 -7.86
C MET A 174 -10.76 12.27 -7.90
N GLU A 175 -11.34 12.10 -6.73
CA GLU A 175 -12.77 12.02 -6.48
C GLU A 175 -13.18 13.14 -5.52
N ALA A 176 -14.45 13.45 -5.46
CA ALA A 176 -15.00 14.24 -4.38
C ALA A 176 -15.88 13.34 -3.50
N LEU A 177 -15.62 13.36 -2.21
CA LEU A 177 -16.49 12.78 -1.20
C LEU A 177 -17.45 13.88 -0.75
N ILE A 178 -18.72 13.77 -1.13
CA ILE A 178 -19.75 14.74 -0.80
C ILE A 178 -20.72 14.19 0.23
N GLU A 179 -21.16 15.02 1.16
CA GLU A 179 -22.06 14.69 2.26
C GLU A 179 -23.47 15.23 1.94
N VAL A 180 -24.31 14.35 1.41
CA VAL A 180 -25.71 14.67 1.08
C VAL A 180 -26.57 14.39 2.31
N TYR A 181 -27.48 15.31 2.65
CA TYR A 181 -28.44 15.09 3.73
C TYR A 181 -29.35 13.89 3.46
N GLU A 182 -29.71 13.18 4.53
CA GLU A 182 -30.61 12.03 4.46
C GLU A 182 -31.96 12.39 3.79
N SER A 183 -32.43 13.63 3.96
CA SER A 183 -33.68 14.15 3.32
C SER A 183 -33.59 14.25 1.80
N ASP A 184 -32.39 14.41 1.24
CA ASP A 184 -32.19 14.72 -0.18
C ASP A 184 -31.59 13.54 -0.97
N ILE A 185 -31.21 12.47 -0.28
CA ILE A 185 -30.55 11.34 -0.91
C ILE A 185 -31.42 10.57 -1.90
N ASP A 186 -32.74 10.64 -1.74
CA ASP A 186 -33.69 10.03 -2.66
C ASP A 186 -33.66 10.65 -4.07
N GLN A 187 -33.13 11.88 -4.21
CA GLN A 187 -32.94 12.58 -5.46
C GLN A 187 -31.60 12.30 -6.15
N VAL A 188 -30.69 11.60 -5.47
CA VAL A 188 -29.33 11.30 -5.99
C VAL A 188 -29.29 9.89 -6.58
N ARG A 189 -28.73 9.78 -7.78
CA ARG A 189 -28.56 8.52 -8.50
C ARG A 189 -27.14 8.40 -9.06
N PRO A 190 -26.57 7.19 -9.10
CA PRO A 190 -25.34 6.95 -9.85
C PRO A 190 -25.49 7.39 -11.31
N GLY A 191 -24.44 8.01 -11.84
CA GLY A 191 -24.41 8.52 -13.21
C GLY A 191 -24.84 9.98 -13.37
N GLN A 192 -25.42 10.63 -12.37
CA GLN A 192 -25.76 12.06 -12.44
C GLN A 192 -24.51 12.94 -12.55
N LEU A 193 -24.64 14.03 -13.32
CA LEU A 193 -23.57 15.01 -13.45
C LEU A 193 -23.51 15.89 -12.19
N VAL A 194 -22.27 16.17 -11.78
CA VAL A 194 -21.99 17.01 -10.60
C VAL A 194 -21.02 18.11 -10.99
N THR A 195 -21.36 19.32 -10.59
CA THR A 195 -20.47 20.48 -10.68
C THR A 195 -19.93 20.80 -9.29
N LEU A 196 -18.62 20.94 -9.18
CA LEU A 196 -17.92 21.23 -7.93
C LEU A 196 -17.25 22.60 -8.01
N THR A 197 -17.41 23.39 -6.98
CA THR A 197 -16.75 24.70 -6.81
C THR A 197 -15.95 24.71 -5.51
N SER A 198 -14.85 25.44 -5.48
CA SER A 198 -14.10 25.60 -4.23
C SER A 198 -14.88 26.50 -3.27
N GLU A 199 -14.99 26.08 -2.00
CA GLU A 199 -15.62 26.89 -0.96
C GLU A 199 -14.80 28.17 -0.66
N ASN A 200 -13.46 28.02 -0.61
CA ASN A 200 -12.55 29.07 -0.15
C ASN A 200 -11.50 29.49 -1.19
N GLY A 201 -11.77 29.28 -2.49
CA GLY A 201 -10.88 29.74 -3.56
C GLY A 201 -9.62 28.90 -3.79
N GLY A 202 -9.58 27.65 -3.35
CA GLY A 202 -8.40 26.77 -3.53
C GLY A 202 -8.13 26.39 -4.99
N PHE A 203 -9.14 26.51 -5.87
CA PHE A 203 -9.01 26.45 -7.33
C PHE A 203 -10.00 27.39 -8.00
N GLY A 204 -9.68 27.83 -9.22
CA GLY A 204 -10.55 28.71 -10.01
C GLY A 204 -11.52 27.93 -10.88
N GLY A 205 -12.71 28.48 -11.07
CA GLY A 205 -13.76 27.91 -11.94
C GLY A 205 -14.46 26.69 -11.34
N GLU A 206 -14.97 25.84 -12.21
CA GLU A 206 -15.74 24.64 -11.86
C GLU A 206 -14.96 23.39 -12.23
N LEU A 207 -15.15 22.31 -11.45
CA LEU A 207 -14.76 20.96 -11.80
C LEU A 207 -16.02 20.17 -12.15
N ARG A 208 -15.90 19.27 -13.11
CA ARG A 208 -16.99 18.41 -13.55
C ARG A 208 -16.72 16.97 -13.13
N GLY A 209 -17.76 16.33 -12.66
CA GLY A 209 -17.72 14.95 -12.26
C GLY A 209 -19.04 14.24 -12.46
N GLN A 210 -19.05 12.98 -12.08
CA GLN A 210 -20.21 12.11 -12.15
C GLN A 210 -20.33 11.30 -10.87
N VAL A 211 -21.56 11.11 -10.36
CA VAL A 211 -21.83 10.25 -9.20
C VAL A 211 -21.42 8.82 -9.56
N LEU A 212 -20.44 8.29 -8.84
CA LEU A 212 -19.96 6.91 -8.99
C LEU A 212 -20.72 5.96 -8.08
N ARG A 213 -20.84 6.33 -6.81
CA ARG A 213 -21.39 5.46 -5.77
C ARG A 213 -22.00 6.26 -4.65
N ILE A 214 -23.09 5.74 -4.10
CA ILE A 214 -23.77 6.22 -2.90
C ILE A 214 -23.47 5.20 -1.78
N SER A 215 -23.01 5.67 -0.62
CA SER A 215 -22.79 4.82 0.54
C SER A 215 -24.12 4.25 1.04
N PRO A 216 -24.20 2.95 1.38
CA PRO A 216 -25.39 2.38 1.97
C PRO A 216 -25.56 2.73 3.46
N GLN A 217 -24.65 3.53 4.02
CA GLN A 217 -24.60 3.85 5.45
C GLN A 217 -24.86 5.33 5.69
N VAL A 218 -25.80 5.60 6.60
CA VAL A 218 -26.04 6.95 7.14
C VAL A 218 -25.05 7.21 8.27
N ARG A 219 -24.40 8.37 8.24
CA ARG A 219 -23.40 8.79 9.25
C ARG A 219 -23.71 10.18 9.79
N GLN A 220 -23.04 10.54 10.86
CA GLN A 220 -22.97 11.94 11.29
C GLN A 220 -22.04 12.72 10.37
N ARG A 221 -22.35 13.99 10.18
CA ARG A 221 -21.57 14.89 9.32
C ARG A 221 -20.15 15.06 9.83
N THR A 222 -19.15 14.99 8.94
CA THR A 222 -17.73 15.17 9.26
C THR A 222 -17.13 16.41 8.61
N VAL A 223 -17.65 16.85 7.45
CA VAL A 223 -17.22 18.09 6.82
C VAL A 223 -17.95 19.25 7.49
N LEU A 224 -17.26 19.94 8.41
CA LEU A 224 -17.82 21.09 9.14
C LEU A 224 -18.21 22.21 8.16
N ALA A 225 -19.46 22.67 8.28
CA ALA A 225 -19.87 23.94 7.67
C ALA A 225 -19.08 25.11 8.26
N THR A 226 -19.01 26.20 7.53
CA THR A 226 -18.35 27.43 7.99
C THR A 226 -19.04 28.04 9.21
N ASP A 227 -20.30 27.64 9.47
CA ASP A 227 -21.08 28.06 10.63
C ASP A 227 -21.22 26.89 11.62
N PRO A 228 -20.53 26.91 12.78
CA PRO A 228 -20.52 25.81 13.75
C PRO A 228 -21.83 25.68 14.56
N THR A 229 -22.79 26.59 14.40
CA THR A 229 -24.04 26.61 15.19
C THR A 229 -25.20 25.87 14.50
N GLN A 230 -25.06 25.48 13.25
CA GLN A 230 -26.09 24.76 12.52
C GLN A 230 -25.56 23.35 12.11
N ASP A 231 -26.26 22.30 12.55
CA ASP A 231 -26.18 20.92 12.07
C ASP A 231 -25.02 20.03 12.54
N ALA A 232 -24.56 20.15 13.78
CA ALA A 232 -23.62 19.16 14.34
C ALA A 232 -24.22 17.73 14.40
N ASP A 233 -25.55 17.60 14.46
CA ASP A 233 -26.28 16.33 14.52
C ASP A 233 -26.89 15.90 13.17
N ALA A 234 -26.53 16.59 12.07
CA ALA A 234 -27.10 16.28 10.76
C ALA A 234 -26.66 14.88 10.28
N ARG A 235 -27.66 14.10 9.89
CA ARG A 235 -27.46 12.77 9.30
C ARG A 235 -27.21 12.92 7.81
N ILE A 236 -26.14 12.31 7.35
CA ILE A 236 -25.67 12.39 5.95
C ILE A 236 -25.44 11.00 5.36
N VAL A 237 -25.50 10.97 4.05
CA VAL A 237 -25.05 9.86 3.22
C VAL A 237 -23.86 10.32 2.39
N GLU A 238 -22.77 9.57 2.44
CA GLU A 238 -21.58 9.84 1.64
C GLU A 238 -21.81 9.43 0.18
N VAL A 239 -21.54 10.35 -0.74
CA VAL A 239 -21.62 10.13 -2.19
C VAL A 239 -20.25 10.40 -2.81
N ARG A 240 -19.72 9.42 -3.55
CA ARG A 240 -18.47 9.55 -4.28
C ARG A 240 -18.71 10.02 -5.70
N VAL A 241 -18.00 11.07 -6.07
CA VAL A 241 -18.07 11.71 -7.39
C VAL A 241 -16.72 11.61 -8.06
N GLY A 242 -16.63 10.89 -9.17
CA GLY A 242 -15.41 10.81 -9.98
C GLY A 242 -15.27 12.09 -10.83
N LEU A 243 -14.09 12.70 -10.77
CA LEU A 243 -13.78 13.87 -11.58
C LEU A 243 -13.41 13.47 -13.02
N GLN A 244 -13.65 14.36 -13.97
CA GLN A 244 -13.10 14.20 -15.31
C GLN A 244 -11.57 14.27 -15.28
N PRO A 245 -10.85 13.51 -16.14
CA PRO A 245 -9.37 13.43 -16.07
C PRO A 245 -8.67 14.80 -16.08
N ALA A 246 -9.12 15.72 -16.94
CA ALA A 246 -8.56 17.06 -17.01
C ALA A 246 -8.77 17.89 -15.73
N ASP A 247 -9.89 17.70 -15.05
CA ASP A 247 -10.19 18.37 -13.79
C ASP A 247 -9.48 17.70 -12.61
N ALA A 248 -9.36 16.37 -12.63
CA ALA A 248 -8.58 15.62 -11.64
C ALA A 248 -7.11 16.07 -11.62
N ASP A 249 -6.49 16.27 -12.79
CA ASP A 249 -5.11 16.78 -12.91
C ASP A 249 -4.93 18.17 -12.30
N ARG A 250 -5.93 19.05 -12.40
CA ARG A 250 -5.88 20.40 -11.84
C ARG A 250 -5.84 20.42 -10.33
N VAL A 251 -6.44 19.43 -9.69
CA VAL A 251 -6.64 19.39 -8.23
C VAL A 251 -5.92 18.23 -7.53
N ARG A 252 -5.05 17.49 -8.23
CA ARG A 252 -4.36 16.31 -7.73
C ARG A 252 -3.53 16.51 -6.44
N SER A 253 -3.07 17.74 -6.21
CA SER A 253 -2.30 18.12 -5.01
C SER A 253 -3.16 18.78 -3.93
N LEU A 254 -4.49 18.82 -4.12
CA LEU A 254 -5.43 19.51 -3.24
C LEU A 254 -6.31 18.53 -2.45
N SER A 255 -5.74 17.41 -2.01
CA SER A 255 -6.45 16.45 -1.15
C SER A 255 -6.90 17.11 0.15
N GLY A 256 -8.14 16.85 0.56
CA GLY A 256 -8.76 17.45 1.74
C GLY A 256 -9.37 18.83 1.50
N LEU A 257 -9.25 19.41 0.28
CA LEU A 257 -9.83 20.71 -0.03
C LEU A 257 -11.36 20.64 0.00
N LYS A 258 -11.99 21.58 0.71
CA LYS A 258 -13.45 21.69 0.78
C LYS A 258 -14.05 22.19 -0.53
N VAL A 259 -15.13 21.56 -0.94
CA VAL A 259 -15.89 21.88 -2.15
C VAL A 259 -17.39 21.93 -1.89
N ILE A 260 -18.08 22.72 -2.69
CA ILE A 260 -19.53 22.75 -2.79
C ILE A 260 -19.92 21.99 -4.05
N ALA A 261 -20.69 20.94 -3.90
CA ALA A 261 -21.21 20.12 -4.98
C ALA A 261 -22.64 20.53 -5.32
N ARG A 262 -22.93 20.59 -6.62
CA ARG A 262 -24.31 20.74 -7.16
C ARG A 262 -24.56 19.55 -8.07
N ILE A 263 -25.49 18.70 -7.66
CA ILE A 263 -25.90 17.52 -8.42
C ILE A 263 -27.04 17.93 -9.35
N GLY A 264 -26.82 17.77 -10.64
CA GLY A 264 -27.83 18.07 -11.66
C GLY A 264 -28.86 16.94 -11.76
N PRO A 265 -30.04 17.25 -12.35
CA PRO A 265 -31.07 16.28 -12.64
C PRO A 265 -30.59 15.21 -13.63
#